data_d97f211a2fa3d060c10b1ed6cdad2239
#
_entry.id   d97f211a2fa3d060c10b1ed6cdad2239
#
_cell.length_a   1.000
_cell.length_b   1.000
_cell.length_c   1.000
_cell.angle_alpha   90.00
_cell.angle_beta   90.00
_cell.angle_gamma   90.00
#
_symmetry.space_group_name_H-M   'P 1'
#
loop_
_entity.id
_entity.type
_entity.pdbx_description
1 polymer ?
#
loop_
_entity_poly.entity_id
_entity_poly.type
_entity_poly.pdbx_seq_one_letter_code
_entity_poly.pdbx_strand_id
1 'polypeptide(L)'
;ARYSDTKGYVFQEERRYPYAYTYRDWVVNAFNQDLPYDQFLRLQIAADQFVKDPENNRDLAALGFLTLGRRFLNSTPDIIDDRIDVVMRGTQGMTMACARCHDHKFDPLATAEYYSLYAIFNSSQEPKELPPLKPFARTKETDEFDAELASRQKKLDDFIDSRRELSFGPTKIADYLALMLRAAKEPNFNYTQEAKRTNLYPTVLNGWQHVLTKKLNEKDPVWGGWYQLKDTPDDQFAAKYAALIAKP
;
A
#
# COMPACT_ATOMS: atom_id res chain seq x y z
N ALA A 1 -19.36 -11.89 16.98
CA ALA A 1 -19.14 -11.98 15.52
C ALA A 1 -19.69 -10.76 14.80
N ARG A 2 -19.03 -10.34 13.72
CA ARG A 2 -19.35 -9.12 12.95
C ARG A 2 -20.13 -9.40 11.67
N TYR A 3 -20.80 -10.53 11.55
CA TYR A 3 -21.47 -10.94 10.33
C TYR A 3 -22.61 -10.03 9.88
N SER A 4 -23.11 -9.16 10.75
CA SER A 4 -24.16 -8.19 10.45
C SER A 4 -23.63 -6.88 9.82
N ASP A 5 -22.33 -6.66 9.86
CA ASP A 5 -21.73 -5.44 9.34
C ASP A 5 -21.66 -5.50 7.82
N THR A 6 -22.46 -4.66 7.16
CA THR A 6 -22.51 -4.56 5.71
C THR A 6 -21.99 -3.26 5.17
N LYS A 7 -21.53 -2.37 6.06
CA LYS A 7 -21.04 -1.03 5.74
C LYS A 7 -19.85 -0.66 6.62
N GLY A 8 -18.82 -0.09 6.03
CA GLY A 8 -17.56 0.22 6.71
C GLY A 8 -17.66 1.37 7.71
N TYR A 9 -18.58 2.32 7.49
CA TYR A 9 -18.88 3.39 8.40
C TYR A 9 -20.28 3.97 8.18
N VAL A 10 -20.74 4.85 9.08
CA VAL A 10 -22.16 5.18 9.21
C VAL A 10 -22.66 6.14 8.13
N PHE A 11 -21.97 7.26 7.84
CA PHE A 11 -22.50 8.27 6.94
C PHE A 11 -21.48 8.91 5.98
N GLN A 12 -20.20 8.84 6.26
CA GLN A 12 -19.14 9.44 5.44
C GLN A 12 -18.43 8.48 4.52
N GLU A 13 -18.62 7.17 4.73
CA GLU A 13 -18.03 6.12 3.91
C GLU A 13 -19.12 5.38 3.11
N GLU A 14 -18.98 5.39 1.80
CA GLU A 14 -19.86 4.59 0.93
C GLU A 14 -19.42 3.12 0.82
N ARG A 15 -18.30 2.75 1.46
CA ARG A 15 -17.79 1.39 1.38
C ARG A 15 -18.80 0.40 1.93
N ARG A 16 -19.24 -0.50 1.06
CA ARG A 16 -20.14 -1.61 1.40
C ARG A 16 -19.37 -2.91 1.39
N TYR A 17 -19.85 -3.84 2.21
CA TYR A 17 -19.37 -5.23 2.23
C TYR A 17 -20.38 -6.13 1.57
N PRO A 18 -20.46 -6.19 0.22
CA PRO A 18 -21.48 -6.95 -0.49
C PRO A 18 -21.39 -8.45 -0.22
N TYR A 19 -20.24 -8.93 0.21
CA TYR A 19 -19.97 -10.34 0.50
C TYR A 19 -19.90 -10.64 2.00
N ALA A 20 -20.35 -9.75 2.89
CA ALA A 20 -20.35 -9.99 4.35
C ALA A 20 -21.12 -11.26 4.75
N TYR A 21 -22.13 -11.64 3.98
CA TYR A 21 -22.88 -12.87 4.20
C TYR A 21 -22.01 -14.13 4.15
N THR A 22 -20.90 -14.12 3.42
CA THR A 22 -19.99 -15.28 3.32
C THR A 22 -19.39 -15.62 4.68
N TYR A 23 -19.04 -14.62 5.49
CA TYR A 23 -18.56 -14.84 6.84
C TYR A 23 -19.66 -15.38 7.76
N ARG A 24 -20.87 -14.84 7.70
CA ARG A 24 -22.02 -15.38 8.44
C ARG A 24 -22.26 -16.84 8.10
N ASP A 25 -22.30 -17.15 6.80
CA ASP A 25 -22.55 -18.52 6.32
C ASP A 25 -21.44 -19.47 6.76
N TRP A 26 -20.18 -19.00 6.77
CA TRP A 26 -19.06 -19.76 7.31
C TRP A 26 -19.25 -20.06 8.80
N VAL A 27 -19.61 -19.06 9.62
CA VAL A 27 -19.87 -19.24 11.06
C VAL A 27 -20.99 -20.26 11.30
N VAL A 28 -22.11 -20.12 10.58
CA VAL A 28 -23.23 -21.07 10.69
C VAL A 28 -22.78 -22.49 10.32
N ASN A 29 -22.02 -22.64 9.24
CA ASN A 29 -21.50 -23.94 8.82
C ASN A 29 -20.51 -24.54 9.84
N ALA A 30 -19.64 -23.72 10.43
CA ALA A 30 -18.69 -24.14 11.44
C ALA A 30 -19.41 -24.74 12.67
N PHE A 31 -20.50 -24.11 13.13
CA PHE A 31 -21.32 -24.66 14.20
C PHE A 31 -22.09 -25.93 13.79
N ASN A 32 -22.64 -25.97 12.58
CA ASN A 32 -23.34 -27.15 12.08
C ASN A 32 -22.43 -28.36 11.91
N GLN A 33 -21.14 -28.13 11.67
CA GLN A 33 -20.12 -29.19 11.53
C GLN A 33 -19.42 -29.52 12.85
N ASP A 34 -19.81 -28.87 13.94
CA ASP A 34 -19.16 -28.99 15.25
C ASP A 34 -17.65 -28.78 15.16
N LEU A 35 -17.24 -27.70 14.44
CA LEU A 35 -15.82 -27.37 14.25
C LEU A 35 -15.16 -27.15 15.62
N PRO A 36 -14.03 -27.83 15.94
CA PRO A 36 -13.31 -27.62 17.19
C PRO A 36 -12.99 -26.14 17.45
N TYR A 37 -13.17 -25.70 18.70
CA TYR A 37 -13.05 -24.28 19.06
C TYR A 37 -11.69 -23.68 18.74
N ASP A 38 -10.62 -24.42 18.92
CA ASP A 38 -9.27 -23.98 18.57
C ASP A 38 -9.11 -23.76 17.06
N GLN A 39 -9.68 -24.61 16.22
CA GLN A 39 -9.70 -24.44 14.77
C GLN A 39 -10.58 -23.26 14.35
N PHE A 40 -11.75 -23.12 15.00
CA PHE A 40 -12.64 -22.00 14.77
C PHE A 40 -11.94 -20.66 15.02
N LEU A 41 -11.17 -20.53 16.10
CA LEU A 41 -10.41 -19.32 16.38
C LEU A 41 -9.24 -19.11 15.42
N ARG A 42 -8.47 -20.14 15.13
CA ARG A 42 -7.32 -20.06 14.21
C ARG A 42 -7.74 -19.59 12.84
N LEU A 43 -8.84 -20.11 12.31
CA LEU A 43 -9.35 -19.73 11.00
C LEU A 43 -9.86 -18.28 10.97
N GLN A 44 -10.47 -17.79 12.05
CA GLN A 44 -10.92 -16.40 12.11
C GLN A 44 -9.76 -15.40 12.18
N ILE A 45 -8.60 -15.81 12.66
CA ILE A 45 -7.43 -14.93 12.81
C ILE A 45 -6.46 -15.07 11.63
N ALA A 46 -6.28 -16.28 11.11
CA ALA A 46 -5.21 -16.58 10.16
C ALA A 46 -5.57 -17.67 9.14
N ALA A 47 -6.80 -17.69 8.62
CA ALA A 47 -7.21 -18.72 7.65
C ALA A 47 -6.30 -18.77 6.41
N ASP A 48 -5.74 -17.65 5.99
CA ASP A 48 -4.79 -17.55 4.89
C ASP A 48 -3.50 -18.37 5.10
N GLN A 49 -3.13 -18.64 6.35
CA GLN A 49 -1.98 -19.48 6.69
C GLN A 49 -2.30 -20.98 6.67
N PHE A 50 -3.56 -21.35 6.82
CA PHE A 50 -4.02 -22.74 6.92
C PHE A 50 -4.63 -23.26 5.62
N VAL A 51 -5.31 -22.40 4.85
CA VAL A 51 -5.89 -22.75 3.56
C VAL A 51 -4.78 -22.86 2.52
N LYS A 52 -4.51 -24.08 2.07
CA LYS A 52 -3.45 -24.37 1.07
C LYS A 52 -4.00 -24.90 -0.24
N ASP A 53 -5.28 -25.29 -0.26
CA ASP A 53 -5.92 -25.85 -1.44
C ASP A 53 -6.62 -24.75 -2.24
N PRO A 54 -6.12 -24.39 -3.43
CA PRO A 54 -6.73 -23.36 -4.26
C PRO A 54 -8.15 -23.71 -4.74
N GLU A 55 -8.51 -25.02 -4.72
CA GLU A 55 -9.83 -25.50 -5.11
C GLU A 55 -10.86 -25.39 -3.97
N ASN A 56 -10.41 -25.17 -2.73
CA ASN A 56 -11.29 -25.09 -1.56
C ASN A 56 -10.86 -23.97 -0.59
N ASN A 57 -11.20 -22.75 -0.96
CA ASN A 57 -10.85 -21.54 -0.18
C ASN A 57 -11.96 -21.10 0.77
N ARG A 58 -12.94 -21.95 1.09
CA ARG A 58 -14.12 -21.56 1.88
C ARG A 58 -13.77 -20.98 3.24
N ASP A 59 -12.74 -21.50 3.88
CA ASP A 59 -12.33 -21.06 5.20
C ASP A 59 -11.69 -19.66 5.21
N LEU A 60 -11.32 -19.13 4.04
CA LEU A 60 -10.92 -17.71 3.94
C LEU A 60 -12.03 -16.76 4.36
N ALA A 61 -13.30 -17.18 4.23
CA ALA A 61 -14.43 -16.38 4.69
C ALA A 61 -14.40 -16.13 6.21
N ALA A 62 -13.70 -16.98 6.99
CA ALA A 62 -13.51 -16.80 8.43
C ALA A 62 -12.80 -15.49 8.77
N LEU A 63 -11.91 -15.00 7.90
CA LEU A 63 -11.22 -13.71 8.07
C LEU A 63 -12.16 -12.51 8.09
N GLY A 64 -13.44 -12.71 7.78
CA GLY A 64 -14.49 -11.71 8.01
C GLY A 64 -14.53 -11.20 9.46
N PHE A 65 -14.11 -12.01 10.42
CA PHE A 65 -13.95 -11.58 11.80
C PHE A 65 -13.04 -10.36 11.97
N LEU A 66 -11.97 -10.26 11.19
CA LEU A 66 -11.02 -9.15 11.21
C LEU A 66 -11.33 -8.08 10.17
N THR A 67 -11.96 -8.45 9.04
CA THR A 67 -12.03 -7.58 7.86
C THR A 67 -13.38 -6.87 7.69
N LEU A 68 -14.44 -7.32 8.39
CA LEU A 68 -15.76 -6.68 8.38
C LEU A 68 -15.93 -5.57 9.43
N GLY A 69 -14.83 -5.04 9.97
CA GLY A 69 -14.85 -3.93 10.91
C GLY A 69 -15.00 -2.56 10.26
N ARG A 70 -14.96 -1.53 11.06
CA ARG A 70 -14.96 -0.14 10.59
C ARG A 70 -13.71 0.17 9.79
N ARG A 71 -13.83 1.03 8.79
CA ARG A 71 -12.71 1.42 7.92
C ARG A 71 -12.08 2.77 8.29
N PHE A 72 -12.71 3.55 9.17
CA PHE A 72 -12.16 4.80 9.71
C PHE A 72 -11.59 5.73 8.63
N LEU A 73 -12.32 5.90 7.52
CA LEU A 73 -11.87 6.67 6.34
C LEU A 73 -10.51 6.17 5.78
N ASN A 74 -10.25 4.87 5.88
CA ASN A 74 -8.99 4.21 5.52
C ASN A 74 -7.78 4.58 6.41
N SER A 75 -8.02 5.05 7.62
CA SER A 75 -6.95 5.22 8.63
C SER A 75 -6.42 3.84 9.05
N THR A 76 -5.28 3.44 8.53
CA THR A 76 -4.65 2.15 8.84
C THR A 76 -4.42 1.95 10.34
N PRO A 77 -3.93 2.94 11.12
CA PRO A 77 -3.76 2.76 12.56
C PRO A 77 -5.05 2.44 13.31
N ASP A 78 -6.18 3.05 12.90
CA ASP A 78 -7.46 2.84 13.57
C ASP A 78 -8.12 1.53 13.13
N ILE A 79 -7.87 1.08 11.89
CA ILE A 79 -8.28 -0.25 11.42
C ILE A 79 -7.55 -1.34 12.21
N ILE A 80 -6.26 -1.16 12.46
CA ILE A 80 -5.46 -2.12 13.24
C ILE A 80 -5.93 -2.13 14.70
N ASP A 81 -6.19 -0.97 15.29
CA ASP A 81 -6.72 -0.84 16.64
C ASP A 81 -8.04 -1.62 16.80
N ASP A 82 -8.96 -1.48 15.85
CA ASP A 82 -10.22 -2.20 15.80
C ASP A 82 -10.03 -3.73 15.67
N ARG A 83 -9.02 -4.19 14.92
CA ARG A 83 -8.66 -5.61 14.82
C ARG A 83 -8.11 -6.15 16.13
N ILE A 84 -7.24 -5.41 16.80
CA ILE A 84 -6.71 -5.77 18.11
C ILE A 84 -7.86 -5.87 19.13
N ASP A 85 -8.74 -4.87 19.16
CA ASP A 85 -9.87 -4.82 20.07
C ASP A 85 -10.83 -6.01 19.86
N VAL A 86 -11.18 -6.33 18.62
CA VAL A 86 -12.08 -7.46 18.35
C VAL A 86 -11.48 -8.80 18.74
N VAL A 87 -10.17 -9.00 18.51
CA VAL A 87 -9.48 -10.22 18.90
C VAL A 87 -9.46 -10.34 20.43
N MET A 88 -8.97 -9.32 21.14
CA MET A 88 -8.82 -9.37 22.58
C MET A 88 -10.17 -9.43 23.30
N ARG A 89 -11.14 -8.64 22.88
CA ARG A 89 -12.48 -8.66 23.47
C ARG A 89 -13.23 -9.93 23.13
N GLY A 90 -13.11 -10.42 21.91
CA GLY A 90 -13.81 -11.62 21.44
C GLY A 90 -13.26 -12.93 22.02
N THR A 91 -11.96 -13.01 22.30
CA THR A 91 -11.29 -14.24 22.74
C THR A 91 -10.91 -14.26 24.22
N GLN A 92 -10.57 -13.10 24.78
CA GLN A 92 -10.06 -12.97 26.15
C GLN A 92 -11.03 -12.20 27.07
N GLY A 93 -12.05 -11.52 26.52
CA GLY A 93 -12.93 -10.66 27.29
C GLY A 93 -12.28 -9.37 27.79
N MET A 94 -11.09 -9.01 27.25
CA MET A 94 -10.32 -7.84 27.69
C MET A 94 -10.36 -6.72 26.65
N THR A 95 -10.38 -5.47 27.13
CA THR A 95 -10.34 -4.28 26.27
C THR A 95 -8.91 -3.78 26.15
N MET A 96 -8.29 -3.90 24.98
CA MET A 96 -6.89 -3.53 24.80
C MET A 96 -6.68 -2.10 24.31
N ALA A 97 -7.73 -1.41 23.92
CA ALA A 97 -7.66 -0.04 23.37
C ALA A 97 -7.01 0.97 24.34
N CYS A 98 -7.16 0.82 25.65
CA CYS A 98 -6.50 1.68 26.64
C CYS A 98 -4.97 1.56 26.60
N ALA A 99 -4.46 0.35 26.30
CA ALA A 99 -3.02 0.08 26.22
C ALA A 99 -2.33 0.73 25.00
N ARG A 100 -3.09 1.32 24.09
CA ARG A 100 -2.56 2.13 22.99
C ARG A 100 -1.78 3.36 23.48
N CYS A 101 -2.17 3.95 24.60
CA CYS A 101 -1.58 5.19 25.12
C CYS A 101 -0.81 5.01 26.44
N HIS A 102 -1.23 4.07 27.31
CA HIS A 102 -0.63 3.81 28.61
C HIS A 102 -0.96 2.37 29.03
N ASP A 103 -0.23 1.80 29.97
CA ASP A 103 -0.51 0.48 30.50
C ASP A 103 -1.95 0.40 31.02
N HIS A 104 -2.63 -0.73 30.79
CA HIS A 104 -4.02 -0.88 31.17
C HIS A 104 -4.18 -0.77 32.68
N LYS A 105 -5.20 -0.03 33.14
CA LYS A 105 -5.35 0.32 34.55
C LYS A 105 -5.63 -0.88 35.45
N PHE A 106 -6.37 -1.86 34.95
CA PHE A 106 -6.87 -2.98 35.74
C PHE A 106 -6.31 -4.33 35.30
N ASP A 107 -6.17 -4.55 34.01
CA ASP A 107 -5.68 -5.78 33.43
C ASP A 107 -4.16 -5.73 33.26
N PRO A 108 -3.45 -6.85 33.33
CA PRO A 108 -1.99 -6.91 33.16
C PRO A 108 -1.61 -6.78 31.68
N LEU A 109 -2.02 -5.71 31.03
CA LEU A 109 -1.79 -5.40 29.62
C LEU A 109 -0.90 -4.16 29.52
N ALA A 110 0.34 -4.33 29.12
CA ALA A 110 1.26 -3.23 28.92
C ALA A 110 1.10 -2.59 27.54
N THR A 111 1.43 -1.30 27.42
CA THR A 111 1.52 -0.60 26.12
C THR A 111 2.42 -1.34 25.14
N ALA A 112 3.52 -1.92 25.59
CA ALA A 112 4.43 -2.71 24.76
C ALA A 112 3.74 -3.91 24.10
N GLU A 113 2.82 -4.58 24.80
CA GLU A 113 2.05 -5.72 24.26
C GLU A 113 1.06 -5.27 23.19
N TYR A 114 0.41 -4.09 23.38
CA TYR A 114 -0.41 -3.49 22.35
C TYR A 114 0.37 -3.30 21.05
N TYR A 115 1.57 -2.69 21.13
CA TYR A 115 2.38 -2.44 19.95
C TYR A 115 3.00 -3.70 19.36
N SER A 116 3.15 -4.78 20.14
CA SER A 116 3.53 -6.08 19.62
C SER A 116 2.43 -6.66 18.73
N LEU A 117 1.17 -6.62 19.17
CA LEU A 117 0.02 -7.01 18.34
C LEU A 117 -0.16 -6.07 17.13
N TYR A 118 0.03 -4.77 17.34
CA TYR A 118 -0.01 -3.78 16.26
C TYR A 118 0.97 -4.13 15.15
N ALA A 119 2.20 -4.51 15.48
CA ALA A 119 3.22 -4.87 14.51
C ALA A 119 2.81 -6.09 13.67
N ILE A 120 2.15 -7.09 14.27
CA ILE A 120 1.64 -8.26 13.55
C ILE A 120 0.62 -7.84 12.50
N PHE A 121 -0.39 -7.05 12.87
CA PHE A 121 -1.43 -6.61 11.94
C PHE A 121 -0.92 -5.59 10.91
N ASN A 122 0.06 -4.76 11.29
CA ASN A 122 0.68 -3.81 10.36
C ASN A 122 1.55 -4.50 9.30
N SER A 123 2.01 -5.71 9.57
CA SER A 123 2.75 -6.54 8.61
C SER A 123 1.83 -7.31 7.66
N SER A 124 0.51 -7.26 7.86
CA SER A 124 -0.49 -7.93 7.04
C SER A 124 -1.06 -6.96 6.00
N GLN A 125 -1.31 -7.45 4.79
CA GLN A 125 -1.92 -6.65 3.73
C GLN A 125 -3.20 -7.31 3.24
N GLU A 126 -4.26 -6.52 3.09
CA GLU A 126 -5.45 -6.97 2.39
C GLU A 126 -5.16 -7.07 0.89
N PRO A 127 -5.56 -8.17 0.22
CA PRO A 127 -5.41 -8.27 -1.22
C PRO A 127 -6.25 -7.20 -1.93
N LYS A 128 -5.76 -6.69 -3.07
CA LYS A 128 -6.51 -5.73 -3.89
C LYS A 128 -7.80 -6.35 -4.44
N GLU A 129 -7.71 -7.61 -4.83
CA GLU A 129 -8.84 -8.42 -5.30
C GLU A 129 -9.11 -9.50 -4.28
N LEU A 130 -10.39 -9.67 -3.94
CA LEU A 130 -10.80 -10.69 -2.97
C LEU A 130 -10.62 -12.08 -3.59
N PRO A 131 -10.00 -13.03 -2.88
CA PRO A 131 -9.84 -14.39 -3.38
C PRO A 131 -11.22 -15.06 -3.52
N PRO A 132 -11.45 -15.84 -4.58
CA PRO A 132 -12.66 -16.62 -4.71
C PRO A 132 -12.70 -17.72 -3.65
N LEU A 133 -13.87 -17.94 -3.04
CA LEU A 133 -14.08 -19.03 -2.07
C LEU A 133 -14.23 -20.40 -2.73
N LYS A 134 -14.50 -20.41 -4.02
CA LYS A 134 -14.54 -21.59 -4.89
C LYS A 134 -14.00 -21.21 -6.26
N PRO A 135 -13.38 -22.13 -6.97
CA PRO A 135 -13.02 -21.89 -8.36
C PRO A 135 -14.24 -21.47 -9.17
N PHE A 136 -14.07 -20.48 -10.01
CA PHE A 136 -15.09 -20.16 -11.01
C PHE A 136 -15.07 -21.22 -12.10
N ALA A 137 -16.25 -21.71 -12.50
CA ALA A 137 -16.36 -22.49 -13.72
C ALA A 137 -15.89 -21.60 -14.88
N ARG A 138 -14.85 -22.03 -15.58
CA ARG A 138 -14.41 -21.32 -16.78
C ARG A 138 -15.43 -21.56 -17.89
N THR A 139 -15.91 -20.47 -18.44
CA THR A 139 -16.78 -20.46 -19.62
C THR A 139 -16.10 -19.69 -20.73
N LYS A 140 -16.60 -19.83 -21.96
CA LYS A 140 -16.08 -19.06 -23.08
C LYS A 140 -16.13 -17.56 -22.82
N GLU A 141 -17.19 -17.08 -22.17
CA GLU A 141 -17.36 -15.66 -21.83
C GLU A 141 -16.33 -15.20 -20.82
N THR A 142 -15.96 -16.04 -19.83
CA THR A 142 -14.90 -15.70 -18.87
C THR A 142 -13.54 -15.64 -19.54
N ASP A 143 -13.25 -16.54 -20.49
CA ASP A 143 -12.00 -16.55 -21.24
C ASP A 143 -11.89 -15.31 -22.17
N GLU A 144 -12.99 -14.93 -22.81
CA GLU A 144 -13.07 -13.70 -23.63
C GLU A 144 -12.89 -12.44 -22.76
N PHE A 145 -13.51 -12.40 -21.59
CA PHE A 145 -13.34 -11.31 -20.63
C PHE A 145 -11.88 -11.18 -20.16
N ASP A 146 -11.25 -12.28 -19.76
CA ASP A 146 -9.87 -12.29 -19.29
C ASP A 146 -8.91 -11.85 -20.40
N ALA A 147 -9.12 -12.28 -21.62
CA ALA A 147 -8.33 -11.88 -22.78
C ALA A 147 -8.46 -10.37 -23.06
N GLU A 148 -9.66 -9.82 -23.01
CA GLU A 148 -9.89 -8.38 -23.21
C GLU A 148 -9.31 -7.57 -22.04
N LEU A 149 -9.46 -8.04 -20.79
CA LEU A 149 -8.87 -7.40 -19.62
C LEU A 149 -7.34 -7.34 -19.74
N ALA A 150 -6.69 -8.45 -20.10
CA ALA A 150 -5.24 -8.49 -20.31
C ALA A 150 -4.79 -7.54 -21.43
N SER A 151 -5.56 -7.47 -22.52
CA SER A 151 -5.30 -6.54 -23.62
C SER A 151 -5.38 -5.08 -23.17
N ARG A 152 -6.40 -4.72 -22.38
CA ARG A 152 -6.57 -3.36 -21.85
C ARG A 152 -5.50 -3.01 -20.82
N GLN A 153 -5.16 -3.96 -19.96
CA GLN A 153 -4.09 -3.77 -18.98
C GLN A 153 -2.76 -3.51 -19.68
N LYS A 154 -2.43 -4.30 -20.70
CA LYS A 154 -1.21 -4.07 -21.49
C LYS A 154 -1.17 -2.69 -22.14
N LYS A 155 -2.27 -2.23 -22.73
CA LYS A 155 -2.36 -0.88 -23.31
C LYS A 155 -2.14 0.21 -22.26
N LEU A 156 -2.66 0.01 -21.03
CA LEU A 156 -2.45 0.92 -19.92
C LEU A 156 -0.97 0.93 -19.48
N ASP A 157 -0.36 -0.24 -19.35
CA ASP A 157 1.04 -0.39 -18.94
C ASP A 157 1.97 0.24 -20.00
N ASP A 158 1.75 -0.04 -21.28
CA ASP A 158 2.49 0.55 -22.41
C ASP A 158 2.35 2.08 -22.39
N PHE A 159 1.15 2.61 -22.10
CA PHE A 159 0.94 4.05 -21.98
C PHE A 159 1.68 4.63 -20.78
N ILE A 160 1.62 3.99 -19.61
CA ILE A 160 2.33 4.45 -18.41
C ILE A 160 3.84 4.44 -18.66
N ASP A 161 4.39 3.39 -19.26
CA ASP A 161 5.81 3.28 -19.53
C ASP A 161 6.27 4.31 -20.56
N SER A 162 5.48 4.55 -21.61
CA SER A 162 5.77 5.62 -22.57
C SER A 162 5.78 7.01 -21.92
N ARG A 163 4.86 7.26 -20.97
CA ARG A 163 4.82 8.53 -20.23
C ARG A 163 5.95 8.65 -19.24
N ARG A 164 6.32 7.54 -18.60
CA ARG A 164 7.49 7.51 -17.71
C ARG A 164 8.77 7.83 -18.46
N GLU A 165 8.99 7.21 -19.62
CA GLU A 165 10.17 7.47 -20.46
C GLU A 165 10.23 8.93 -20.92
N LEU A 166 9.12 9.48 -21.42
CA LEU A 166 9.03 10.88 -21.82
C LEU A 166 9.26 11.88 -20.67
N SER A 167 8.91 11.51 -19.44
CA SER A 167 8.96 12.39 -18.28
C SER A 167 10.22 12.21 -17.45
N PHE A 168 10.77 10.99 -17.39
CA PHE A 168 11.84 10.58 -16.51
C PHE A 168 12.92 9.74 -17.20
N GLY A 169 12.94 9.69 -18.54
CA GLY A 169 14.04 9.06 -19.28
C GLY A 169 15.38 9.74 -18.98
N PRO A 170 16.52 9.10 -19.26
CA PRO A 170 17.86 9.58 -18.88
C PRO A 170 18.14 11.01 -19.34
N THR A 171 17.70 11.40 -20.52
CA THR A 171 17.85 12.77 -21.06
C THR A 171 17.03 13.77 -20.25
N LYS A 172 15.78 13.43 -19.89
CA LYS A 172 14.93 14.30 -19.07
C LYS A 172 15.45 14.46 -17.66
N ILE A 173 15.98 13.41 -17.06
CA ILE A 173 16.65 13.49 -15.75
C ILE A 173 17.82 14.48 -15.82
N ALA A 174 18.63 14.43 -16.88
CA ALA A 174 19.71 15.41 -17.08
C ALA A 174 19.19 16.85 -17.17
N ASP A 175 18.09 17.08 -17.90
CA ASP A 175 17.45 18.39 -18.00
C ASP A 175 16.97 18.92 -16.64
N TYR A 176 16.32 18.05 -15.82
CA TYR A 176 15.91 18.39 -14.45
C TYR A 176 17.12 18.79 -13.60
N LEU A 177 18.19 17.99 -13.63
CA LEU A 177 19.38 18.22 -12.84
C LEU A 177 20.13 19.49 -13.27
N ALA A 178 20.22 19.77 -14.58
CA ALA A 178 20.78 21.01 -15.11
C ALA A 178 19.98 22.23 -14.62
N LEU A 179 18.65 22.13 -14.65
CA LEU A 179 17.79 23.22 -14.17
C LEU A 179 17.96 23.46 -12.66
N MET A 180 18.14 22.40 -11.89
CA MET A 180 18.43 22.50 -10.45
C MET A 180 19.78 23.15 -10.16
N LEU A 181 20.81 22.92 -10.99
CA LEU A 181 22.09 23.62 -10.87
C LEU A 181 21.97 25.12 -11.11
N ARG A 182 21.19 25.51 -12.13
CA ARG A 182 20.90 26.93 -12.39
C ARG A 182 20.17 27.57 -11.20
N ALA A 183 19.13 26.87 -10.70
CA ALA A 183 18.37 27.33 -9.55
C ALA A 183 19.23 27.56 -8.31
N ALA A 184 20.25 26.74 -8.08
CA ALA A 184 21.18 26.90 -6.97
C ALA A 184 22.08 28.15 -7.08
N LYS A 185 22.26 28.68 -8.29
CA LYS A 185 23.09 29.86 -8.58
C LYS A 185 22.29 31.17 -8.64
N GLU A 186 20.95 31.08 -8.80
CA GLU A 186 20.06 32.24 -9.00
C GLU A 186 19.15 32.46 -7.77
N PRO A 187 19.30 33.56 -7.00
CA PRO A 187 18.57 33.74 -5.72
C PRO A 187 17.05 33.80 -5.84
N ASN A 188 16.50 34.20 -6.99
CA ASN A 188 15.06 34.35 -7.23
C ASN A 188 14.56 33.44 -8.37
N PHE A 189 15.05 32.22 -8.43
CA PHE A 189 14.72 31.30 -9.50
C PHE A 189 13.25 30.84 -9.45
N ASN A 190 12.54 31.06 -10.55
CA ASN A 190 11.13 30.66 -10.68
C ASN A 190 11.00 29.27 -11.33
N TYR A 191 10.96 28.22 -10.49
CA TYR A 191 10.82 26.83 -10.93
C TYR A 191 9.63 26.58 -11.85
N THR A 192 8.49 27.21 -11.56
CA THR A 192 7.25 26.97 -12.34
C THR A 192 7.37 27.55 -13.74
N GLN A 193 7.95 28.72 -13.87
CA GLN A 193 8.12 29.37 -15.17
C GLN A 193 9.17 28.67 -16.02
N GLU A 194 10.31 28.33 -15.44
CA GLU A 194 11.39 27.63 -16.15
C GLU A 194 11.01 26.17 -16.50
N ALA A 195 10.29 25.48 -15.63
CA ALA A 195 9.77 24.16 -15.93
C ALA A 195 8.83 24.16 -17.15
N LYS A 196 7.95 25.15 -17.24
CA LYS A 196 7.08 25.32 -18.43
C LYS A 196 7.90 25.59 -19.70
N ARG A 197 8.91 26.46 -19.61
CA ARG A 197 9.79 26.82 -20.74
C ARG A 197 10.58 25.61 -21.27
N THR A 198 11.01 24.73 -20.36
CA THR A 198 11.81 23.54 -20.69
C THR A 198 10.99 22.25 -20.85
N ASN A 199 9.67 22.34 -20.79
CA ASN A 199 8.75 21.19 -20.84
C ASN A 199 9.06 20.13 -19.77
N LEU A 200 9.29 20.60 -18.53
CA LEU A 200 9.53 19.79 -17.34
C LEU A 200 8.36 19.95 -16.35
N TYR A 201 8.24 19.02 -15.41
CA TYR A 201 7.17 19.04 -14.40
C TYR A 201 7.61 19.83 -13.16
N PRO A 202 6.94 20.94 -12.79
CA PRO A 202 7.29 21.75 -11.61
C PRO A 202 7.26 20.95 -10.30
N THR A 203 6.36 19.97 -10.18
CA THR A 203 6.22 19.12 -9.00
C THR A 203 7.46 18.26 -8.73
N VAL A 204 8.13 17.81 -9.78
CA VAL A 204 9.40 17.06 -9.68
C VAL A 204 10.51 17.96 -9.17
N LEU A 205 10.63 19.15 -9.75
CA LEU A 205 11.64 20.13 -9.33
C LEU A 205 11.49 20.53 -7.86
N ASN A 206 10.26 20.79 -7.42
CA ASN A 206 9.97 21.11 -6.02
C ASN A 206 10.32 19.95 -5.07
N GLY A 207 10.02 18.72 -5.46
CA GLY A 207 10.41 17.54 -4.69
C GLY A 207 11.93 17.37 -4.58
N TRP A 208 12.64 17.53 -5.69
CA TRP A 208 14.09 17.38 -5.74
C TRP A 208 14.84 18.53 -5.03
N GLN A 209 14.31 19.75 -5.07
CA GLN A 209 14.88 20.88 -4.32
C GLN A 209 15.08 20.52 -2.86
N HIS A 210 14.08 19.92 -2.22
CA HIS A 210 14.16 19.51 -0.82
C HIS A 210 15.27 18.47 -0.57
N VAL A 211 15.50 17.57 -1.51
CA VAL A 211 16.54 16.54 -1.41
C VAL A 211 17.92 17.13 -1.66
N LEU A 212 18.07 17.94 -2.70
CA LEU A 212 19.37 18.51 -3.12
C LEU A 212 19.88 19.61 -2.17
N THR A 213 19.02 20.20 -1.35
CA THR A 213 19.41 21.12 -0.28
C THR A 213 20.00 20.42 0.94
N LYS A 214 19.83 19.08 1.07
CA LYS A 214 20.51 18.30 2.12
C LYS A 214 22.01 18.18 1.83
N LYS A 215 22.80 17.90 2.87
CA LYS A 215 24.24 17.63 2.72
C LYS A 215 24.44 16.28 2.00
N LEU A 216 24.44 16.30 0.68
CA LEU A 216 24.80 15.18 -0.17
C LEU A 216 26.33 15.10 -0.32
N ASN A 217 26.83 13.91 -0.65
CA ASN A 217 28.24 13.68 -0.93
C ASN A 217 28.42 12.82 -2.18
N GLU A 218 29.64 12.71 -2.66
CA GLU A 218 29.99 11.95 -3.87
C GLU A 218 29.68 10.45 -3.78
N LYS A 219 29.54 9.91 -2.57
CA LYS A 219 29.26 8.50 -2.30
C LYS A 219 27.77 8.18 -2.19
N ASP A 220 26.90 9.20 -2.32
CA ASP A 220 25.47 8.98 -2.33
C ASP A 220 25.08 8.06 -3.52
N PRO A 221 24.38 6.94 -3.29
CA PRO A 221 24.09 5.97 -4.35
C PRO A 221 23.15 6.51 -5.43
N VAL A 222 22.36 7.53 -5.13
CA VAL A 222 21.37 8.11 -6.05
C VAL A 222 21.87 9.46 -6.61
N TRP A 223 22.39 10.33 -5.75
CA TRP A 223 22.72 11.72 -6.06
C TRP A 223 24.20 11.98 -6.23
N GLY A 224 25.06 10.98 -6.00
CA GLY A 224 26.52 11.13 -6.09
C GLY A 224 26.98 11.65 -7.45
N GLY A 225 26.35 11.17 -8.54
CA GLY A 225 26.66 11.66 -9.89
C GLY A 225 26.35 13.14 -10.10
N TRP A 226 25.23 13.63 -9.54
CA TRP A 226 24.90 15.05 -9.58
C TRP A 226 25.91 15.88 -8.74
N TYR A 227 26.27 15.38 -7.58
CA TYR A 227 27.24 16.03 -6.72
C TYR A 227 28.60 16.20 -7.39
N GLN A 228 29.10 15.18 -8.11
CA GLN A 228 30.33 15.25 -8.88
C GLN A 228 30.27 16.27 -10.02
N LEU A 229 29.11 16.51 -10.58
CA LEU A 229 28.90 17.40 -11.73
C LEU A 229 28.40 18.80 -11.34
N LYS A 230 28.23 19.11 -10.06
CA LYS A 230 27.62 20.36 -9.56
C LYS A 230 28.32 21.65 -10.05
N ASP A 231 29.64 21.59 -10.29
CA ASP A 231 30.43 22.73 -10.74
C ASP A 231 30.63 22.75 -12.28
N THR A 232 29.94 21.84 -13.01
CA THR A 232 30.01 21.78 -14.47
C THR A 232 29.21 22.94 -15.09
N PRO A 233 29.69 23.59 -16.17
CA PRO A 233 28.93 24.55 -16.94
C PRO A 233 27.63 23.96 -17.47
N ASP A 234 26.54 24.75 -17.48
CA ASP A 234 25.19 24.31 -17.80
C ASP A 234 25.10 23.67 -19.20
N ASP A 235 25.80 24.22 -20.17
CA ASP A 235 25.88 23.74 -21.55
C ASP A 235 26.54 22.36 -21.71
N GLN A 236 27.40 21.98 -20.78
CA GLN A 236 28.13 20.70 -20.80
C GLN A 236 27.51 19.65 -19.84
N PHE A 237 26.62 20.07 -18.96
CA PHE A 237 26.10 19.21 -17.90
C PHE A 237 25.40 17.97 -18.44
N ALA A 238 24.47 18.14 -19.40
CA ALA A 238 23.70 17.04 -19.95
C ALA A 238 24.58 15.97 -20.62
N ALA A 239 25.60 16.41 -21.37
CA ALA A 239 26.55 15.50 -22.04
C ALA A 239 27.43 14.73 -21.02
N LYS A 240 27.93 15.41 -20.00
CA LYS A 240 28.75 14.78 -18.95
C LYS A 240 27.94 13.85 -18.07
N TYR A 241 26.69 14.19 -17.75
CA TYR A 241 25.79 13.33 -17.02
C TYR A 241 25.46 12.06 -17.80
N ALA A 242 25.13 12.19 -19.10
CA ALA A 242 24.90 11.04 -19.96
C ALA A 242 26.12 10.11 -20.02
N ALA A 243 27.32 10.67 -20.11
CA ALA A 243 28.56 9.88 -20.11
C ALA A 243 28.82 9.19 -18.74
N LEU A 244 28.38 9.79 -17.63
CA LEU A 244 28.53 9.23 -16.29
C LEU A 244 27.60 8.02 -16.10
N ILE A 245 26.33 8.11 -16.51
CA ILE A 245 25.36 7.03 -16.35
C ILE A 245 25.53 5.90 -17.38
N ALA A 246 26.21 6.15 -18.47
CA ALA A 246 26.53 5.11 -19.47
C ALA A 246 27.68 4.19 -19.05
N LYS A 247 28.38 4.49 -17.99
CA LYS A 247 29.42 3.61 -17.44
C LYS A 247 28.74 2.51 -16.60
N PRO A 248 29.01 1.22 -16.88
CA PRO A 248 28.47 0.11 -16.13
C PRO A 248 28.95 0.05 -14.68
#